data_44a909cecc065ae5abad579609907bb7
#
_entry.id   44a909cecc065ae5abad579609907bb7
#
_cell.length_a   1.000
_cell.length_b   1.000
_cell.length_c   1.000
_cell.angle_alpha   90.00
_cell.angle_beta   90.00
_cell.angle_gamma   90.00
#
_symmetry.space_group_name_H-M   'P 1'
#
loop_
_entity.id
_entity.type
_entity.pdbx_description
1 polymer ?
#
loop_
_entity_poly.entity_id
_entity_poly.type
_entity_poly.pdbx_seq_one_letter_code
_entity_poly.pdbx_strand_id
1 'polypeptide(L)'
;MANFPALKPSARSFQLGQYPVKTYRAMSGAVVRRSFGNKAFGYTLDLQFENVTEATVNTIIDHYNGQQGGTLGFAITTAVFAGYTVTLQGKVRNPSGIRWFYAEPPNVSSVIAGISTITVKLIGEM
;
A
#
# COMPACT_ATOMS: atom_id res chain seq x y z
N MET A 1 -11.96 8.10 -9.57
CA MET A 1 -10.85 7.81 -8.64
C MET A 1 -9.54 7.81 -9.42
N ALA A 2 -8.54 8.53 -8.94
CA ALA A 2 -7.22 8.50 -9.56
C ALA A 2 -6.55 7.14 -9.35
N ASN A 3 -5.63 6.81 -10.23
CA ASN A 3 -4.84 5.58 -10.11
C ASN A 3 -3.41 5.93 -9.73
N PHE A 4 -2.77 5.07 -8.96
CA PHE A 4 -1.34 5.17 -8.73
C PHE A 4 -0.60 5.05 -10.07
N PRO A 5 0.50 5.80 -10.30
CA PRO A 5 1.22 5.71 -11.56
C PRO A 5 1.63 4.28 -11.90
N ALA A 6 1.57 3.92 -13.19
CA ALA A 6 1.88 2.59 -13.68
C ALA A 6 3.41 2.37 -13.72
N LEU A 7 4.02 2.23 -12.55
CA LEU A 7 5.46 2.07 -12.37
C LEU A 7 5.75 0.73 -11.70
N LYS A 8 6.78 0.06 -12.18
CA LYS A 8 7.24 -1.21 -11.59
C LYS A 8 8.24 -0.92 -10.46
N PRO A 9 7.94 -1.28 -9.21
CA PRO A 9 8.88 -1.08 -8.12
C PRO A 9 10.04 -2.08 -8.16
N SER A 10 11.19 -1.68 -7.60
CA SER A 10 12.35 -2.55 -7.44
C SER A 10 12.13 -3.58 -6.32
N ALA A 11 11.41 -3.17 -5.28
CA ALA A 11 11.06 -4.04 -4.16
C ALA A 11 9.65 -3.69 -3.66
N ARG A 12 8.97 -4.69 -3.14
CA ARG A 12 7.63 -4.57 -2.56
C ARG A 12 7.57 -5.33 -1.25
N SER A 13 6.84 -4.77 -0.29
CA SER A 13 6.48 -5.45 0.93
C SER A 13 4.98 -5.24 1.16
N PHE A 14 4.25 -6.31 1.36
CA PHE A 14 2.81 -6.27 1.51
C PHE A 14 2.41 -6.99 2.78
N GLN A 15 1.53 -6.38 3.56
CA GLN A 15 0.94 -6.99 4.74
C GLN A 15 -0.57 -6.95 4.62
N LEU A 16 -1.20 -8.10 4.81
CA LEU A 16 -2.65 -8.21 4.81
C LEU A 16 -3.25 -7.45 5.99
N GLY A 17 -4.48 -6.97 5.79
CA GLY A 17 -5.22 -6.31 6.84
C GLY A 17 -5.64 -7.28 7.94
N GLN A 18 -5.96 -6.71 9.09
CA GLN A 18 -6.45 -7.45 10.24
C GLN A 18 -7.96 -7.38 10.29
N TYR A 19 -8.59 -8.47 10.71
CA TYR A 19 -10.01 -8.47 10.99
C TYR A 19 -10.27 -7.98 12.42
N PRO A 20 -11.38 -7.26 12.65
CA PRO A 20 -11.70 -6.76 13.99
C PRO A 20 -12.11 -7.92 14.90
N VAL A 21 -11.17 -8.43 15.68
CA VAL A 21 -11.37 -9.57 16.59
C VAL A 21 -10.96 -9.14 17.99
N LYS A 22 -11.79 -9.46 18.95
CA LYS A 22 -11.46 -9.30 20.36
C LYS A 22 -11.33 -10.68 21.01
N THR A 23 -10.25 -10.85 21.78
CA THR A 23 -9.96 -12.09 22.47
C THR A 23 -10.26 -11.93 23.96
N TYR A 24 -11.03 -12.86 24.52
CA TYR A 24 -11.34 -12.91 25.95
C TYR A 24 -10.75 -14.18 26.55
N ARG A 25 -10.17 -14.05 27.72
CA ARG A 25 -9.68 -15.20 28.46
C ARG A 25 -10.54 -15.43 29.69
N ALA A 26 -11.16 -16.61 29.79
CA ALA A 26 -11.92 -17.02 30.97
C ALA A 26 -11.00 -17.38 32.13
N MET A 27 -11.53 -17.40 33.35
CA MET A 27 -10.78 -17.78 34.55
C MET A 27 -10.24 -19.22 34.47
N SER A 28 -10.91 -20.08 33.72
CA SER A 28 -10.45 -21.46 33.47
C SER A 28 -9.27 -21.55 32.51
N GLY A 29 -8.82 -20.42 31.93
CA GLY A 29 -7.79 -20.38 30.91
C GLY A 29 -8.28 -20.52 29.49
N ALA A 30 -9.57 -20.78 29.28
CA ALA A 30 -10.15 -20.85 27.95
C ALA A 30 -10.10 -19.49 27.26
N VAL A 31 -9.81 -19.48 25.95
CA VAL A 31 -9.72 -18.27 25.14
C VAL A 31 -10.93 -18.25 24.19
N VAL A 32 -11.67 -17.13 24.22
CA VAL A 32 -12.79 -16.90 23.32
C VAL A 32 -12.45 -15.72 22.44
N ARG A 33 -12.61 -15.89 21.13
CA ARG A 33 -12.39 -14.83 20.13
C ARG A 33 -13.73 -14.42 19.53
N ARG A 34 -13.94 -13.11 19.46
CA ARG A 34 -15.18 -12.56 18.94
C ARG A 34 -14.87 -11.63 17.76
N SER A 35 -15.53 -11.88 16.64
CA SER A 35 -15.41 -11.05 15.46
C SER A 35 -16.38 -9.88 15.54
N PHE A 36 -15.89 -8.66 15.27
CA PHE A 36 -16.69 -7.44 15.25
C PHE A 36 -16.95 -6.91 13.83
N GLY A 37 -16.68 -7.72 12.82
CA GLY A 37 -16.94 -7.36 11.44
C GLY A 37 -16.31 -8.35 10.48
N ASN A 38 -16.68 -8.24 9.22
CA ASN A 38 -16.21 -9.11 8.15
C ASN A 38 -15.27 -8.41 7.17
N LYS A 39 -14.88 -7.16 7.45
CA LYS A 39 -13.95 -6.40 6.63
C LYS A 39 -12.62 -6.23 7.36
N ALA A 40 -11.53 -6.53 6.69
CA ALA A 40 -10.20 -6.32 7.22
C ALA A 40 -9.82 -4.85 7.14
N PHE A 41 -8.91 -4.42 8.00
CA PHE A 41 -8.39 -3.05 8.03
C PHE A 41 -6.87 -3.07 8.19
N GLY A 42 -6.22 -1.96 7.83
CA GLY A 42 -4.79 -1.82 8.05
C GLY A 42 -3.92 -2.58 7.05
N TYR A 43 -4.39 -2.74 5.80
CA TYR A 43 -3.52 -3.23 4.73
C TYR A 43 -2.36 -2.27 4.54
N THR A 44 -1.14 -2.79 4.45
CA THR A 44 0.03 -1.98 4.20
C THR A 44 0.76 -2.46 2.95
N LEU A 45 1.27 -1.51 2.18
CA LEU A 45 2.05 -1.79 0.99
C LEU A 45 3.22 -0.82 0.93
N ASP A 46 4.42 -1.34 1.02
CA ASP A 46 5.64 -0.56 0.89
C ASP A 46 6.24 -0.81 -0.48
N LEU A 47 6.49 0.26 -1.22
CA LEU A 47 7.08 0.21 -2.54
C LEU A 47 8.42 0.92 -2.51
N GLN A 48 9.43 0.31 -3.10
CA GLN A 48 10.75 0.91 -3.23
C GLN A 48 11.14 0.96 -4.70
N PHE A 49 11.49 2.15 -5.16
CA PHE A 49 11.94 2.40 -6.53
C PHE A 49 13.39 2.84 -6.46
N GLU A 50 14.30 1.95 -6.80
CA GLU A 50 15.73 2.21 -6.76
C GLU A 50 16.25 2.66 -8.11
N ASN A 51 17.21 3.61 -8.09
CA ASN A 51 17.91 4.09 -9.29
C ASN A 51 16.94 4.53 -10.40
N VAL A 52 15.94 5.32 -10.02
CA VAL A 52 14.96 5.87 -10.95
C VAL A 52 15.35 7.27 -11.41
N THR A 53 14.87 7.65 -12.59
CA THR A 53 15.12 8.97 -13.13
C THR A 53 14.27 10.04 -12.43
N GLU A 54 14.65 11.31 -12.59
CA GLU A 54 13.90 12.43 -12.04
C GLU A 54 12.46 12.47 -12.58
N ALA A 55 12.25 12.07 -13.83
CA ALA A 55 10.89 12.02 -14.39
C ALA A 55 9.99 11.08 -13.60
N THR A 56 10.49 9.91 -13.18
CA THR A 56 9.75 8.97 -12.33
C THR A 56 9.47 9.57 -10.96
N VAL A 57 10.46 10.22 -10.35
CA VAL A 57 10.32 10.89 -9.06
C VAL A 57 9.25 11.97 -9.14
N ASN A 58 9.29 12.81 -10.18
CA ASN A 58 8.30 13.85 -10.38
C ASN A 58 6.89 13.29 -10.53
N THR A 59 6.75 12.19 -11.27
CA THR A 59 5.45 11.54 -11.45
C THR A 59 4.85 11.10 -10.10
N ILE A 60 5.67 10.53 -9.21
CA ILE A 60 5.21 10.09 -7.90
C ILE A 60 4.88 11.29 -7.01
N ILE A 61 5.71 12.33 -7.02
CA ILE A 61 5.50 13.54 -6.23
C ILE A 61 4.21 14.25 -6.69
N ASP A 62 3.99 14.36 -7.99
CA ASP A 62 2.78 14.98 -8.54
C ASP A 62 1.54 14.17 -8.14
N HIS A 63 1.61 12.85 -8.14
CA HIS A 63 0.51 12.02 -7.69
C HIS A 63 0.22 12.25 -6.20
N TYR A 64 1.27 12.29 -5.36
CA TYR A 64 1.11 12.55 -3.93
C TYR A 64 0.43 13.91 -3.69
N ASN A 65 0.88 14.94 -4.39
CA ASN A 65 0.29 16.28 -4.27
C ASN A 65 -1.15 16.31 -4.78
N GLY A 66 -1.44 15.60 -5.86
CA GLY A 66 -2.79 15.49 -6.42
C GLY A 66 -3.76 14.77 -5.49
N GLN A 67 -3.26 13.85 -4.67
CA GLN A 67 -4.07 13.16 -3.66
C GLN A 67 -4.14 13.92 -2.33
N GLN A 68 -3.57 15.12 -2.27
CA GLN A 68 -3.53 15.94 -1.05
C GLN A 68 -2.95 15.15 0.14
N GLY A 69 -1.82 14.50 -0.10
CA GLY A 69 -1.22 13.62 0.89
C GLY A 69 -2.07 12.38 1.12
N GLY A 70 -2.40 12.09 2.35
CA GLY A 70 -3.22 10.94 2.72
C GLY A 70 -4.73 11.20 2.72
N THR A 71 -5.20 12.30 2.13
CA THR A 71 -6.61 12.69 2.22
C THR A 71 -7.49 11.97 1.21
N LEU A 72 -7.03 11.84 -0.03
CA LEU A 72 -7.81 11.22 -1.12
C LEU A 72 -7.33 9.82 -1.40
N GLY A 73 -8.27 8.89 -1.55
CA GLY A 73 -7.98 7.50 -1.90
C GLY A 73 -7.77 7.30 -3.38
N PHE A 74 -7.05 6.25 -3.73
CA PHE A 74 -6.76 5.89 -5.12
C PHE A 74 -6.72 4.38 -5.29
N ALA A 75 -6.78 3.93 -6.55
CA ALA A 75 -6.59 2.53 -6.92
C ALA A 75 -5.15 2.28 -7.37
N ILE A 76 -4.69 1.05 -7.27
CA ILE A 76 -3.35 0.65 -7.71
C ILE A 76 -3.48 -0.14 -9.01
N THR A 77 -2.62 0.16 -10.00
CA THR A 77 -2.60 -0.51 -11.30
C THR A 77 -1.85 -1.84 -11.23
N THR A 78 -2.07 -2.70 -12.22
CA THR A 78 -1.39 -4.00 -12.31
C THR A 78 0.12 -3.87 -12.49
N ALA A 79 0.61 -2.76 -13.04
CA ALA A 79 2.04 -2.55 -13.26
C ALA A 79 2.83 -2.56 -11.95
N VAL A 80 2.24 -2.07 -10.86
CA VAL A 80 2.87 -2.06 -9.54
C VAL A 80 3.11 -3.47 -9.03
N PHE A 81 2.28 -4.43 -9.44
CA PHE A 81 2.36 -5.82 -9.01
C PHE A 81 2.97 -6.73 -10.08
N ALA A 82 3.72 -6.17 -11.02
CA ALA A 82 4.37 -6.97 -12.05
C ALA A 82 5.27 -8.05 -11.41
N GLY A 83 5.17 -9.28 -11.93
CA GLY A 83 5.87 -10.43 -11.38
C GLY A 83 5.03 -11.31 -10.46
N TYR A 84 3.90 -10.82 -9.95
CA TYR A 84 2.95 -11.66 -9.21
C TYR A 84 2.06 -12.43 -10.19
N THR A 85 1.57 -13.60 -9.76
CA THR A 85 0.52 -14.30 -10.51
C THR A 85 -0.78 -13.49 -10.50
N VAL A 86 -1.65 -13.77 -11.48
CA VAL A 86 -2.95 -13.08 -11.55
C VAL A 86 -3.76 -13.29 -10.27
N THR A 87 -3.72 -14.50 -9.71
CA THR A 87 -4.43 -14.82 -8.47
C THR A 87 -3.91 -13.97 -7.31
N LEU A 88 -2.58 -13.87 -7.15
CA LEU A 88 -1.99 -13.10 -6.08
C LEU A 88 -2.25 -11.60 -6.27
N GLN A 89 -2.16 -11.09 -7.49
CA GLN A 89 -2.48 -9.70 -7.79
C GLN A 89 -3.91 -9.36 -7.37
N GLY A 90 -4.86 -10.23 -7.61
CA GLY A 90 -6.25 -10.03 -7.20
C GLY A 90 -6.41 -9.93 -5.68
N LYS A 91 -5.67 -10.73 -4.92
CA LYS A 91 -5.74 -10.70 -3.46
C LYS A 91 -5.10 -9.45 -2.85
N VAL A 92 -4.01 -8.98 -3.45
CA VAL A 92 -3.26 -7.83 -2.94
C VAL A 92 -3.87 -6.52 -3.43
N ARG A 93 -4.16 -6.44 -4.73
CA ARG A 93 -4.56 -5.21 -5.39
C ARG A 93 -6.02 -4.86 -5.16
N ASN A 94 -6.88 -5.86 -5.10
CA ASN A 94 -8.31 -5.64 -5.18
C ASN A 94 -9.13 -6.58 -4.28
N PRO A 95 -8.91 -6.56 -2.97
CA PRO A 95 -10.01 -6.94 -2.10
C PRO A 95 -11.19 -6.02 -2.41
N SER A 96 -12.40 -6.53 -2.40
CA SER A 96 -13.58 -5.77 -2.80
C SER A 96 -13.69 -4.44 -2.06
N GLY A 97 -13.66 -3.33 -2.79
CA GLY A 97 -13.87 -2.00 -2.25
C GLY A 97 -12.66 -1.35 -1.58
N ILE A 98 -11.47 -1.92 -1.71
CA ILE A 98 -10.29 -1.32 -1.09
C ILE A 98 -9.90 0.00 -1.77
N ARG A 99 -9.54 0.98 -0.96
CA ARG A 99 -8.93 2.23 -1.39
C ARG A 99 -7.58 2.38 -0.73
N TRP A 100 -6.61 2.88 -1.47
CA TRP A 100 -5.27 3.08 -0.98
C TRP A 100 -5.02 4.55 -0.71
N PHE A 101 -4.28 4.82 0.37
CA PHE A 101 -3.91 6.17 0.80
C PHE A 101 -2.42 6.18 1.09
N TYR A 102 -1.81 7.35 0.93
CA TYR A 102 -0.43 7.52 1.40
C TYR A 102 -0.41 7.51 2.92
N ALA A 103 0.35 6.60 3.51
CA ALA A 103 0.53 6.54 4.96
C ALA A 103 1.44 7.66 5.45
N GLU A 104 2.43 8.03 4.62
CA GLU A 104 3.35 9.12 4.90
C GLU A 104 3.88 9.69 3.58
N PRO A 105 4.47 10.90 3.58
CA PRO A 105 5.05 11.46 2.37
C PRO A 105 6.12 10.55 1.78
N PRO A 106 6.21 10.44 0.43
CA PRO A 106 7.28 9.68 -0.20
C PRO A 106 8.65 10.21 0.21
N ASN A 107 9.57 9.31 0.52
CA ASN A 107 10.94 9.67 0.87
C ASN A 107 11.83 9.52 -0.36
N VAL A 108 12.49 10.61 -0.75
CA VAL A 108 13.37 10.65 -1.92
C VAL A 108 14.81 10.79 -1.45
N SER A 109 15.66 9.86 -1.87
CA SER A 109 17.08 9.89 -1.57
C SER A 109 17.87 9.91 -2.88
N SER A 110 18.68 10.94 -3.09
CA SER A 110 19.50 11.07 -4.29
C SER A 110 20.86 10.41 -4.10
N VAL A 111 21.22 9.52 -5.03
CA VAL A 111 22.52 8.83 -5.02
C VAL A 111 23.53 9.58 -5.88
N ILE A 112 23.13 9.93 -7.11
CA ILE A 112 23.91 10.76 -8.03
C ILE A 112 22.97 11.67 -8.79
N ALA A 113 23.53 12.65 -9.52
CA ALA A 113 22.74 13.59 -10.30
C ALA A 113 21.82 12.85 -11.29
N GLY A 114 20.53 13.14 -11.26
CA GLY A 114 19.53 12.56 -12.14
C GLY A 114 19.04 11.16 -11.76
N ILE A 115 19.64 10.53 -10.75
CA ILE A 115 19.26 9.19 -10.28
C ILE A 115 18.92 9.25 -8.79
N SER A 116 17.77 8.74 -8.44
CA SER A 116 17.27 8.79 -7.06
C SER A 116 16.62 7.47 -6.66
N THR A 117 16.53 7.25 -5.36
CA THR A 117 15.74 6.16 -4.77
C THR A 117 14.54 6.78 -4.07
N ILE A 118 13.35 6.27 -4.33
CA ILE A 118 12.14 6.74 -3.69
C ILE A 118 11.44 5.59 -2.98
N THR A 119 11.02 5.84 -1.75
CA THR A 119 10.26 4.88 -0.94
C THR A 119 8.86 5.41 -0.72
N VAL A 120 7.86 4.60 -1.02
CA VAL A 120 6.44 4.95 -0.88
C VAL A 120 5.79 3.97 0.08
N LYS A 121 5.10 4.50 1.08
CA LYS A 121 4.33 3.68 2.03
C LYS A 121 2.85 3.99 1.87
N LEU A 122 2.07 2.95 1.63
CA LEU A 122 0.65 3.04 1.39
C LEU A 122 -0.11 2.24 2.43
N ILE A 123 -1.29 2.72 2.78
CA ILE A 123 -2.21 2.03 3.65
C ILE A 123 -3.52 1.79 2.90
N GLY A 124 -4.08 0.59 3.04
CA GLY A 124 -5.33 0.23 2.38
C GLY A 124 -6.49 0.18 3.36
N GLU A 125 -7.63 0.72 2.95
CA GLU A 125 -8.88 0.72 3.71
C GLU A 125 -10.02 0.23 2.83
N MET A 126 -10.89 -0.55 3.45
CA MET A 126 -12.07 -1.07 2.76
C MET A 126 -13.31 -0.26 3.08
#